data_d55ae1fdc230dbc1fdbb0358d77d303c
#
_entry.id   d55ae1fdc230dbc1fdbb0358d77d303c
#
_cell.length_a   1.000
_cell.length_b   1.000
_cell.length_c   1.000
_cell.angle_alpha   90.00
_cell.angle_beta   90.00
_cell.angle_gamma   90.00
#
_symmetry.space_group_name_H-M   'P 1'
#
loop_
_entity.id
_entity.type
_entity.pdbx_description
1 polymer ?
#
loop_
_entity_poly.entity_id
_entity_poly.type
_entity_poly.pdbx_seq_one_letter_code
_entity_poly.pdbx_strand_id
1 'polypeptide(L)'
;MKIQSILTVLSSVYFLCVSTVAAQSEPELPKGRLLYSDGRHVDCYVISYRAGVATYRTNMKSLNILQTKKPALEAIYFYEPQIFTDAMNLYRAKNYGEAKAKFAECEVSFKSVDSLPDNYATLAGFYKMECSRRSGDLDALSAELEKYRKDGLTRDNHYLQLEVYTFWEAVRLKDWARIDRLATGDSWQGRKVPSELRVQLEYCHALALDELAKEGPKEDSSRWGPVINAYNRVLSADATASIDLVLKAANNLMRIYAEDEGVQLAIKNWKTEHEKVSSVGYQKLMEANTLAQFYKQVGFHEIQPLITDYEKFLNYGQVKVETAAVTKPDAGAEPDVEKAAEAPEAE
;
A
#
# COMPACT_ATOMS: atom_id res chain seq x y z
N MET A 1 21.34 78.41 17.26
CA MET A 1 20.98 76.98 17.55
C MET A 1 19.96 76.56 16.54
N LYS A 2 20.32 75.63 15.61
CA LYS A 2 19.55 75.27 14.44
C LYS A 2 18.81 73.98 14.73
N ILE A 3 17.48 74.03 14.61
CA ILE A 3 16.59 72.83 14.63
C ILE A 3 16.43 72.42 13.19
N GLN A 4 16.92 71.25 12.85
CA GLN A 4 16.69 70.62 11.55
C GLN A 4 15.49 69.70 11.66
N SER A 5 14.44 70.01 10.91
CA SER A 5 13.26 69.18 10.70
C SER A 5 13.58 68.06 9.75
N ILE A 6 13.41 66.85 10.18
CA ILE A 6 13.46 65.67 9.30
C ILE A 6 12.04 65.38 8.81
N LEU A 7 11.85 65.62 7.52
CA LEU A 7 10.62 65.24 6.81
C LEU A 7 10.67 63.76 6.47
N THR A 8 9.82 62.98 7.12
CA THR A 8 9.64 61.57 6.81
C THR A 8 8.59 61.45 5.70
N VAL A 9 9.04 61.08 4.52
CA VAL A 9 8.17 60.79 3.39
C VAL A 9 7.66 59.34 3.57
N LEU A 10 6.39 59.19 3.94
CA LEU A 10 5.68 57.90 3.90
C LEU A 10 5.33 57.61 2.44
N SER A 11 6.10 56.74 1.83
CA SER A 11 5.76 56.13 0.54
C SER A 11 4.76 54.97 0.77
N SER A 12 3.48 55.26 0.51
CA SER A 12 2.43 54.25 0.51
C SER A 12 2.56 53.38 -0.74
N VAL A 13 3.19 52.21 -0.61
CA VAL A 13 3.17 51.19 -1.64
C VAL A 13 1.82 50.48 -1.58
N TYR A 14 0.90 50.86 -2.44
CA TYR A 14 -0.30 50.13 -2.73
C TYR A 14 0.10 48.82 -3.44
N PHE A 15 0.17 47.73 -2.72
CA PHE A 15 0.22 46.39 -3.31
C PHE A 15 -1.17 46.08 -3.91
N LEU A 16 -1.29 46.34 -5.20
CA LEU A 16 -2.42 45.80 -5.97
C LEU A 16 -2.29 44.25 -5.99
N CYS A 17 -2.95 43.58 -5.05
CA CYS A 17 -3.24 42.16 -5.18
C CYS A 17 -4.19 42.00 -6.37
N VAL A 18 -3.62 41.81 -7.54
CA VAL A 18 -4.36 41.24 -8.67
C VAL A 18 -4.62 39.82 -8.32
N SER A 19 -5.77 39.56 -7.65
CA SER A 19 -6.34 38.22 -7.55
C SER A 19 -6.63 37.80 -8.98
N THR A 20 -5.73 37.02 -9.57
CA THR A 20 -6.04 36.23 -10.75
C THR A 20 -7.15 35.27 -10.31
N VAL A 21 -8.39 35.67 -10.52
CA VAL A 21 -9.52 34.75 -10.52
C VAL A 21 -9.19 33.78 -11.66
N ALA A 22 -8.56 32.66 -11.30
CA ALA A 22 -8.46 31.54 -12.22
C ALA A 22 -9.90 31.27 -12.67
N ALA A 23 -10.16 31.48 -13.94
CA ALA A 23 -11.44 31.14 -14.52
C ALA A 23 -11.68 29.66 -14.16
N GLN A 24 -12.54 29.41 -13.18
CA GLN A 24 -13.01 28.07 -12.88
C GLN A 24 -13.68 27.58 -14.16
N SER A 25 -12.99 26.73 -14.89
CA SER A 25 -13.59 26.01 -16.01
C SER A 25 -14.85 25.37 -15.48
N GLU A 26 -15.98 25.59 -16.16
CA GLU A 26 -17.23 24.91 -15.78
C GLU A 26 -16.91 23.42 -15.58
N PRO A 27 -17.37 22.79 -14.47
CA PRO A 27 -17.09 21.42 -14.20
C PRO A 27 -17.53 20.57 -15.40
N GLU A 28 -16.60 19.78 -15.92
CA GLU A 28 -16.85 18.92 -17.07
C GLU A 28 -17.96 17.92 -16.70
N LEU A 29 -19.07 17.95 -17.48
CA LEU A 29 -20.17 17.02 -17.24
C LEU A 29 -19.71 15.58 -17.51
N PRO A 30 -20.15 14.62 -16.67
CA PRO A 30 -19.87 13.20 -16.87
C PRO A 30 -20.27 12.73 -18.28
N LYS A 31 -19.29 12.35 -19.09
CA LYS A 31 -19.52 11.73 -20.40
C LYS A 31 -19.84 10.24 -20.21
N GLY A 32 -20.89 9.77 -20.84
CA GLY A 32 -21.31 8.38 -20.71
C GLY A 32 -22.16 7.91 -21.88
N ARG A 33 -22.53 6.65 -21.76
CA ARG A 33 -23.40 5.96 -22.72
C ARG A 33 -24.65 5.46 -22.00
N LEU A 34 -25.81 5.90 -22.43
CA LEU A 34 -27.10 5.37 -22.00
C LEU A 34 -27.39 4.12 -22.82
N LEU A 35 -27.74 3.02 -22.16
CA LEU A 35 -28.26 1.80 -22.78
C LEU A 35 -29.74 1.71 -22.49
N TYR A 36 -30.53 1.52 -23.55
CA TYR A 36 -31.98 1.36 -23.47
C TYR A 36 -32.37 -0.10 -23.50
N SER A 37 -33.52 -0.43 -22.91
CA SER A 37 -34.05 -1.80 -22.85
C SER A 37 -34.38 -2.41 -24.23
N ASP A 38 -34.48 -1.61 -25.29
CA ASP A 38 -34.64 -2.06 -26.68
C ASP A 38 -33.32 -2.26 -27.42
N GLY A 39 -32.17 -2.18 -26.71
CA GLY A 39 -30.81 -2.36 -27.27
C GLY A 39 -30.22 -1.10 -27.91
N ARG A 40 -31.00 -0.01 -28.04
CA ARG A 40 -30.41 1.26 -28.51
C ARG A 40 -29.46 1.83 -27.48
N HIS A 41 -28.47 2.58 -27.96
CA HIS A 41 -27.56 3.32 -27.09
C HIS A 41 -27.37 4.77 -27.55
N VAL A 42 -27.06 5.66 -26.62
CA VAL A 42 -26.84 7.08 -26.91
C VAL A 42 -25.64 7.56 -26.08
N ASP A 43 -24.61 8.06 -26.76
CA ASP A 43 -23.51 8.76 -26.11
C ASP A 43 -23.96 10.17 -25.71
N CYS A 44 -23.68 10.55 -24.48
CA CYS A 44 -24.21 11.79 -23.92
C CYS A 44 -23.35 12.33 -22.77
N TYR A 45 -23.70 13.51 -22.33
CA TYR A 45 -23.18 14.14 -21.11
C TYR A 45 -24.28 14.14 -20.05
N VAL A 46 -24.07 13.38 -18.97
CA VAL A 46 -25.08 13.20 -17.92
C VAL A 46 -25.01 14.37 -16.97
N ILE A 47 -26.12 15.07 -16.83
CA ILE A 47 -26.26 16.22 -15.91
C ILE A 47 -26.58 15.72 -14.51
N SER A 48 -27.50 14.76 -14.40
CA SER A 48 -27.91 14.19 -13.11
C SER A 48 -28.63 12.85 -13.29
N TYR A 49 -28.62 12.05 -12.24
CA TYR A 49 -29.47 10.88 -12.10
C TYR A 49 -30.19 10.95 -10.75
N ARG A 50 -31.53 11.05 -10.77
CA ARG A 50 -32.34 11.12 -9.55
C ARG A 50 -33.65 10.35 -9.72
N ALA A 51 -34.00 9.57 -8.71
CA ALA A 51 -35.27 8.81 -8.68
C ALA A 51 -35.51 7.98 -9.97
N GLY A 52 -34.46 7.38 -10.55
CA GLY A 52 -34.57 6.59 -11.76
C GLY A 52 -34.66 7.40 -13.06
N VAL A 53 -34.51 8.73 -13.00
CA VAL A 53 -34.52 9.62 -14.16
C VAL A 53 -33.10 10.12 -14.44
N ALA A 54 -32.60 9.83 -15.65
CA ALA A 54 -31.37 10.40 -16.17
C ALA A 54 -31.69 11.69 -16.93
N THR A 55 -31.02 12.77 -16.57
CA THR A 55 -31.06 14.07 -17.28
C THR A 55 -29.74 14.24 -18.01
N TYR A 56 -29.75 14.50 -19.29
CA TYR A 56 -28.52 14.50 -20.11
C TYR A 56 -28.61 15.45 -21.31
N ARG A 57 -27.45 15.69 -21.93
CA ARG A 57 -27.31 16.38 -23.23
C ARG A 57 -26.55 15.47 -24.19
N THR A 58 -26.91 15.49 -25.47
CA THR A 58 -26.18 14.73 -26.51
C THR A 58 -24.89 15.43 -26.96
N ASN A 59 -24.76 16.73 -26.66
CA ASN A 59 -23.57 17.54 -26.96
C ASN A 59 -23.38 18.56 -25.83
N MET A 60 -22.16 18.79 -25.41
CA MET A 60 -21.80 19.77 -24.34
C MET A 60 -22.36 21.18 -24.62
N LYS A 61 -22.33 21.61 -25.89
CA LYS A 61 -22.81 22.93 -26.31
C LYS A 61 -24.32 23.02 -26.51
N SER A 62 -25.03 21.89 -26.44
CA SER A 62 -26.47 21.86 -26.63
C SER A 62 -27.20 22.46 -25.45
N LEU A 63 -28.12 23.38 -25.70
CA LEU A 63 -29.06 23.88 -24.71
C LEU A 63 -30.21 22.89 -24.46
N ASN A 64 -30.41 21.92 -25.37
CA ASN A 64 -31.47 20.92 -25.23
C ASN A 64 -31.11 19.91 -24.15
N ILE A 65 -31.91 19.90 -23.09
CA ILE A 65 -31.83 18.95 -22.00
C ILE A 65 -32.86 17.85 -22.26
N LEU A 66 -32.39 16.60 -22.28
CA LEU A 66 -33.22 15.43 -22.49
C LEU A 66 -33.36 14.65 -21.19
N GLN A 67 -34.45 13.91 -21.06
CA GLN A 67 -34.67 13.03 -19.94
C GLN A 67 -35.11 11.64 -20.40
N THR A 68 -34.61 10.63 -19.70
CA THR A 68 -35.08 9.25 -19.85
C THR A 68 -35.20 8.60 -18.48
N LYS A 69 -36.10 7.64 -18.32
CA LYS A 69 -36.40 6.99 -17.04
C LYS A 69 -36.52 5.48 -17.20
N LYS A 70 -36.39 4.76 -16.10
CA LYS A 70 -36.80 3.35 -16.05
C LYS A 70 -38.31 3.24 -16.36
N PRO A 71 -38.78 2.17 -17.06
CA PRO A 71 -38.00 1.00 -17.49
C PRO A 71 -37.29 1.13 -18.84
N ALA A 72 -37.41 2.26 -19.55
CA ALA A 72 -36.75 2.44 -20.86
C ALA A 72 -35.23 2.49 -20.77
N LEU A 73 -34.66 2.98 -19.64
CA LEU A 73 -33.25 3.03 -19.38
C LEU A 73 -32.81 1.76 -18.64
N GLU A 74 -31.93 0.96 -19.23
CA GLU A 74 -31.36 -0.24 -18.65
C GLU A 74 -30.12 0.07 -17.81
N ALA A 75 -29.13 0.77 -18.41
CA ALA A 75 -27.87 1.10 -17.74
C ALA A 75 -27.29 2.43 -18.23
N ILE A 76 -26.37 2.97 -17.43
CA ILE A 76 -25.50 4.10 -17.78
C ILE A 76 -24.07 3.66 -17.58
N TYR A 77 -23.23 3.77 -18.60
CA TYR A 77 -21.79 3.53 -18.55
C TYR A 77 -21.06 4.85 -18.68
N PHE A 78 -20.11 5.11 -17.78
CA PHE A 78 -19.29 6.31 -17.85
C PHE A 78 -17.96 6.06 -18.55
N TYR A 79 -17.57 6.98 -19.43
CA TYR A 79 -16.22 7.01 -19.96
C TYR A 79 -15.26 7.55 -18.92
N GLU A 80 -14.04 7.00 -18.87
CA GLU A 80 -13.01 7.49 -17.94
C GLU A 80 -12.67 8.95 -18.27
N PRO A 81 -12.86 9.87 -17.28
CA PRO A 81 -12.53 11.27 -17.50
C PRO A 81 -11.03 11.50 -17.39
N GLN A 82 -10.51 12.46 -18.17
CA GLN A 82 -9.09 12.77 -18.19
C GLN A 82 -8.55 13.10 -16.80
N ILE A 83 -9.30 13.84 -15.98
CA ILE A 83 -8.92 14.19 -14.62
C ILE A 83 -8.68 12.94 -13.73
N PHE A 84 -9.46 11.87 -13.92
CA PHE A 84 -9.26 10.62 -13.19
C PHE A 84 -8.01 9.88 -13.68
N THR A 85 -7.79 9.83 -14.99
CA THR A 85 -6.56 9.28 -15.60
C THR A 85 -5.32 10.01 -15.09
N ASP A 86 -5.35 11.35 -15.06
CA ASP A 86 -4.25 12.17 -14.55
C ASP A 86 -3.99 11.90 -13.06
N ALA A 87 -5.07 11.83 -12.25
CA ALA A 87 -4.97 11.50 -10.83
C ALA A 87 -4.36 10.11 -10.61
N MET A 88 -4.76 9.12 -11.43
CA MET A 88 -4.20 7.76 -11.37
C MET A 88 -2.71 7.72 -11.75
N ASN A 89 -2.28 8.53 -12.71
CA ASN A 89 -0.87 8.64 -13.08
C ASN A 89 -0.03 9.23 -11.94
N LEU A 90 -0.51 10.27 -11.28
CA LEU A 90 0.12 10.83 -10.09
C LEU A 90 0.15 9.83 -8.92
N TYR A 91 -0.94 9.10 -8.71
CA TYR A 91 -1.02 8.04 -7.69
C TYR A 91 0.01 6.94 -7.93
N ARG A 92 0.15 6.45 -9.17
CA ARG A 92 1.17 5.46 -9.57
C ARG A 92 2.59 6.00 -9.40
N ALA A 93 2.79 7.31 -9.66
CA ALA A 93 4.05 8.01 -9.43
C ALA A 93 4.32 8.30 -7.94
N LYS A 94 3.44 7.86 -7.02
CA LYS A 94 3.51 8.09 -5.57
C LYS A 94 3.39 9.57 -5.16
N ASN A 95 2.96 10.44 -6.06
CA ASN A 95 2.64 11.83 -5.75
C ASN A 95 1.23 11.92 -5.16
N TYR A 96 1.08 11.39 -3.95
CA TYR A 96 -0.23 11.23 -3.31
C TYR A 96 -0.92 12.56 -3.00
N GLY A 97 -0.20 13.62 -2.74
CA GLY A 97 -0.76 14.94 -2.46
C GLY A 97 -1.51 15.53 -3.66
N GLU A 98 -0.85 15.59 -4.82
CA GLU A 98 -1.46 16.09 -6.06
C GLU A 98 -2.53 15.13 -6.59
N ALA A 99 -2.29 13.81 -6.49
CA ALA A 99 -3.29 12.80 -6.86
C ALA A 99 -4.59 12.99 -6.07
N LYS A 100 -4.48 13.18 -4.74
CA LYS A 100 -5.61 13.41 -3.84
C LYS A 100 -6.42 14.66 -4.25
N ALA A 101 -5.74 15.74 -4.60
CA ALA A 101 -6.40 16.97 -5.07
C ALA A 101 -7.19 16.73 -6.37
N LYS A 102 -6.59 16.06 -7.37
CA LYS A 102 -7.28 15.72 -8.62
C LYS A 102 -8.44 14.72 -8.42
N PHE A 103 -8.30 13.75 -7.53
CA PHE A 103 -9.42 12.88 -7.17
C PHE A 103 -10.57 13.66 -6.52
N ALA A 104 -10.27 14.65 -5.68
CA ALA A 104 -11.29 15.51 -5.09
C ALA A 104 -12.04 16.34 -6.14
N GLU A 105 -11.35 16.88 -7.15
CA GLU A 105 -11.97 17.57 -8.28
C GLU A 105 -12.87 16.63 -9.09
N CYS A 106 -12.40 15.41 -9.37
CA CYS A 106 -13.19 14.38 -10.05
C CYS A 106 -14.44 14.00 -9.26
N GLU A 107 -14.31 13.80 -7.94
CA GLU A 107 -15.45 13.51 -7.05
C GLU A 107 -16.53 14.59 -7.15
N VAL A 108 -16.14 15.86 -7.14
CA VAL A 108 -17.06 16.99 -7.28
C VAL A 108 -17.74 16.98 -8.64
N SER A 109 -17.01 16.80 -9.73
CA SER A 109 -17.52 16.81 -11.10
C SER A 109 -18.56 15.71 -11.35
N PHE A 110 -18.40 14.53 -10.72
CA PHE A 110 -19.29 13.38 -10.86
C PHE A 110 -20.33 13.25 -9.73
N LYS A 111 -20.40 14.22 -8.82
CA LYS A 111 -21.29 14.18 -7.65
C LYS A 111 -22.77 13.98 -7.99
N SER A 112 -23.21 14.53 -9.12
CA SER A 112 -24.61 14.43 -9.57
C SER A 112 -25.04 13.02 -10.00
N VAL A 113 -24.09 12.08 -10.14
CA VAL A 113 -24.29 10.69 -10.56
C VAL A 113 -23.71 9.67 -9.57
N ASP A 114 -23.37 10.07 -8.36
CA ASP A 114 -22.70 9.24 -7.33
C ASP A 114 -23.55 8.03 -6.87
N SER A 115 -24.84 8.03 -7.13
CA SER A 115 -25.73 6.91 -6.83
C SER A 115 -25.75 5.80 -7.89
N LEU A 116 -25.07 6.01 -9.02
CA LEU A 116 -24.97 5.01 -10.07
C LEU A 116 -23.78 4.06 -9.82
N PRO A 117 -23.88 2.78 -10.21
CA PRO A 117 -22.76 1.87 -10.14
C PRO A 117 -21.62 2.32 -11.08
N ASP A 118 -20.37 1.99 -10.74
CA ASP A 118 -19.15 2.29 -11.50
C ASP A 118 -18.98 3.78 -11.88
N ASN A 119 -19.50 4.69 -11.04
CA ASN A 119 -19.32 6.11 -11.27
C ASN A 119 -17.96 6.60 -10.73
N TYR A 120 -17.43 7.64 -11.38
CA TYR A 120 -16.11 8.18 -11.03
C TYR A 120 -16.10 9.05 -9.76
N ALA A 121 -17.26 9.50 -9.23
CA ALA A 121 -17.28 10.15 -7.92
C ALA A 121 -16.93 9.15 -6.81
N THR A 122 -17.56 7.97 -6.83
CA THR A 122 -17.28 6.91 -5.85
C THR A 122 -15.87 6.38 -5.98
N LEU A 123 -15.39 6.13 -7.21
CA LEU A 123 -14.02 5.66 -7.45
C LEU A 123 -12.99 6.71 -7.02
N ALA A 124 -13.19 7.97 -7.33
CA ALA A 124 -12.30 9.06 -6.93
C ALA A 124 -12.25 9.21 -5.41
N GLY A 125 -13.39 9.15 -4.74
CA GLY A 125 -13.45 9.15 -3.27
C GLY A 125 -12.67 7.97 -2.66
N PHE A 126 -12.77 6.78 -3.26
CA PHE A 126 -11.99 5.61 -2.84
C PHE A 126 -10.48 5.84 -2.98
N TYR A 127 -10.01 6.31 -4.14
CA TYR A 127 -8.58 6.56 -4.35
C TYR A 127 -8.05 7.77 -3.56
N LYS A 128 -8.91 8.73 -3.23
CA LYS A 128 -8.57 9.80 -2.29
C LYS A 128 -8.23 9.27 -0.90
N MET A 129 -9.02 8.31 -0.39
CA MET A 129 -8.71 7.59 0.85
C MET A 129 -7.41 6.78 0.74
N GLU A 130 -7.18 6.11 -0.40
CA GLU A 130 -5.92 5.39 -0.63
C GLU A 130 -4.70 6.34 -0.66
N CYS A 131 -4.83 7.55 -1.20
CA CYS A 131 -3.78 8.56 -1.10
C CYS A 131 -3.47 8.91 0.36
N SER A 132 -4.50 9.13 1.20
CA SER A 132 -4.34 9.43 2.62
C SER A 132 -3.65 8.27 3.37
N ARG A 133 -4.09 7.03 3.13
CA ARG A 133 -3.46 5.84 3.72
C ARG A 133 -1.99 5.70 3.32
N ARG A 134 -1.68 5.83 2.02
CA ARG A 134 -0.31 5.65 1.50
C ARG A 134 0.64 6.77 1.91
N SER A 135 0.14 7.98 2.09
CA SER A 135 0.92 9.09 2.66
C SER A 135 1.10 9.00 4.18
N GLY A 136 0.35 8.11 4.86
CA GLY A 136 0.38 7.97 6.32
C GLY A 136 -0.52 8.98 7.05
N ASP A 137 -1.34 9.75 6.34
CA ASP A 137 -2.30 10.68 6.92
C ASP A 137 -3.57 9.93 7.33
N LEU A 138 -3.47 9.22 8.47
CA LEU A 138 -4.56 8.39 8.95
C LEU A 138 -5.73 9.20 9.52
N ASP A 139 -5.50 10.43 9.96
CA ASP A 139 -6.59 11.32 10.40
C ASP A 139 -7.45 11.76 9.21
N ALA A 140 -6.82 12.11 8.09
CA ALA A 140 -7.54 12.39 6.86
C ALA A 140 -8.27 11.15 6.33
N LEU A 141 -7.65 9.96 6.38
CA LEU A 141 -8.30 8.70 6.01
C LEU A 141 -9.59 8.48 6.81
N SER A 142 -9.52 8.63 8.14
CA SER A 142 -10.67 8.47 9.04
C SER A 142 -11.80 9.45 8.71
N ALA A 143 -11.46 10.74 8.55
CA ALA A 143 -12.44 11.78 8.23
C ALA A 143 -13.10 11.60 6.85
N GLU A 144 -12.38 11.04 5.89
CA GLU A 144 -12.90 10.72 4.55
C GLU A 144 -13.79 9.48 4.60
N LEU A 145 -13.40 8.45 5.34
CA LEU A 145 -14.15 7.19 5.47
C LEU A 145 -15.53 7.42 6.10
N GLU A 146 -15.63 8.29 7.10
CA GLU A 146 -16.93 8.65 7.74
C GLU A 146 -17.95 9.21 6.75
N LYS A 147 -17.49 9.92 5.72
CA LYS A 147 -18.34 10.60 4.72
C LYS A 147 -18.49 9.79 3.44
N TYR A 148 -17.72 8.71 3.31
CA TYR A 148 -17.65 7.96 2.07
C TYR A 148 -18.93 7.16 1.80
N ARG A 149 -19.43 7.29 0.57
CA ARG A 149 -20.60 6.54 0.08
C ARG A 149 -20.13 5.45 -0.86
N LYS A 150 -20.26 4.21 -0.42
CA LYS A 150 -19.77 3.02 -1.14
C LYS A 150 -20.75 2.46 -2.18
N ASP A 151 -21.96 3.01 -2.27
CA ASP A 151 -23.07 2.43 -3.06
C ASP A 151 -22.76 2.31 -4.57
N GLY A 152 -21.83 3.12 -5.07
CA GLY A 152 -21.35 3.05 -6.45
C GLY A 152 -20.20 2.10 -6.69
N LEU A 153 -19.65 1.44 -5.67
CA LEU A 153 -18.62 0.42 -5.86
C LEU A 153 -19.23 -0.88 -6.37
N THR A 154 -18.50 -1.57 -7.27
CA THR A 154 -18.93 -2.84 -7.84
C THR A 154 -17.88 -3.93 -7.69
N ARG A 155 -16.64 -3.59 -7.29
CA ARG A 155 -15.53 -4.53 -7.20
C ARG A 155 -15.33 -5.01 -5.77
N ASP A 156 -15.28 -6.32 -5.57
CA ASP A 156 -15.08 -6.94 -4.26
C ASP A 156 -13.81 -6.47 -3.55
N ASN A 157 -12.71 -6.28 -4.28
CA ASN A 157 -11.46 -5.79 -3.68
C ASN A 157 -11.59 -4.39 -3.07
N HIS A 158 -12.45 -3.52 -3.61
CA HIS A 158 -12.69 -2.21 -3.01
C HIS A 158 -13.44 -2.35 -1.68
N TYR A 159 -14.44 -3.23 -1.61
CA TYR A 159 -15.14 -3.53 -0.36
C TYR A 159 -14.20 -4.14 0.68
N LEU A 160 -13.35 -5.09 0.26
CA LEU A 160 -12.33 -5.67 1.13
C LEU A 160 -11.35 -4.61 1.66
N GLN A 161 -10.94 -3.65 0.82
CA GLN A 161 -10.07 -2.56 1.26
C GLN A 161 -10.76 -1.67 2.31
N LEU A 162 -12.06 -1.39 2.17
CA LEU A 162 -12.83 -0.66 3.19
C LEU A 162 -12.86 -1.41 4.53
N GLU A 163 -12.93 -2.75 4.50
CA GLU A 163 -12.81 -3.55 5.72
C GLU A 163 -11.40 -3.46 6.32
N VAL A 164 -10.34 -3.47 5.50
CA VAL A 164 -8.95 -3.31 5.96
C VAL A 164 -8.69 -1.94 6.60
N TYR A 165 -9.44 -0.91 6.21
CA TYR A 165 -9.33 0.39 6.87
C TYR A 165 -9.69 0.35 8.36
N THR A 166 -10.43 -0.65 8.83
CA THR A 166 -10.67 -0.84 10.28
C THR A 166 -9.38 -1.13 11.05
N PHE A 167 -8.40 -1.78 10.42
CA PHE A 167 -7.07 -1.99 11.00
C PHE A 167 -6.28 -0.68 11.04
N TRP A 168 -6.29 0.10 9.96
CA TRP A 168 -5.64 1.40 9.91
C TRP A 168 -6.24 2.40 10.89
N GLU A 169 -7.56 2.34 11.11
CA GLU A 169 -8.23 3.13 12.15
C GLU A 169 -7.75 2.73 13.55
N ALA A 170 -7.61 1.43 13.82
CA ALA A 170 -7.05 0.97 15.09
C ALA A 170 -5.57 1.36 15.25
N VAL A 171 -4.77 1.39 14.15
CA VAL A 171 -3.41 1.94 14.15
C VAL A 171 -3.42 3.43 14.51
N ARG A 172 -4.31 4.22 13.91
CA ARG A 172 -4.49 5.65 14.20
C ARG A 172 -4.78 5.90 15.67
N LEU A 173 -5.66 5.08 16.25
CA LEU A 173 -6.06 5.15 17.65
C LEU A 173 -5.04 4.52 18.62
N LYS A 174 -3.99 3.87 18.09
CA LYS A 174 -3.03 3.06 18.85
C LYS A 174 -3.70 1.97 19.70
N ASP A 175 -4.84 1.43 19.21
CA ASP A 175 -5.55 0.32 19.85
C ASP A 175 -4.94 -1.01 19.40
N TRP A 176 -3.74 -1.29 19.90
CA TRP A 176 -2.92 -2.44 19.53
C TRP A 176 -3.61 -3.76 19.85
N ALA A 177 -4.27 -3.82 21.01
CA ALA A 177 -5.02 -5.01 21.43
C ALA A 177 -6.22 -5.30 20.50
N ARG A 178 -6.84 -4.26 19.93
CA ARG A 178 -7.90 -4.43 18.94
C ARG A 178 -7.36 -5.00 17.64
N ILE A 179 -6.19 -4.53 17.18
CA ILE A 179 -5.56 -5.04 15.95
C ILE A 179 -5.25 -6.54 16.11
N ASP A 180 -4.64 -6.93 17.24
CA ASP A 180 -4.32 -8.33 17.51
C ASP A 180 -5.57 -9.22 17.51
N ARG A 181 -6.64 -8.80 18.20
CA ARG A 181 -7.93 -9.51 18.17
C ARG A 181 -8.54 -9.61 16.77
N LEU A 182 -8.45 -8.55 15.95
CA LEU A 182 -8.96 -8.56 14.59
C LEU A 182 -8.14 -9.54 13.71
N ALA A 183 -6.81 -9.51 13.82
CA ALA A 183 -5.90 -10.32 13.02
C ALA A 183 -5.98 -11.82 13.36
N THR A 184 -6.21 -12.14 14.63
CA THR A 184 -6.32 -13.53 15.12
C THR A 184 -7.76 -14.07 15.10
N GLY A 185 -8.75 -13.23 14.82
CA GLY A 185 -10.16 -13.62 14.75
C GLY A 185 -10.52 -14.37 13.48
N ASP A 186 -11.55 -15.22 13.56
CA ASP A 186 -12.02 -16.09 12.47
C ASP A 186 -12.38 -15.37 11.18
N SER A 187 -12.74 -14.09 11.26
CA SER A 187 -13.15 -13.28 10.10
C SER A 187 -12.03 -13.06 9.08
N TRP A 188 -10.76 -13.10 9.52
CA TRP A 188 -9.59 -12.88 8.67
C TRP A 188 -8.66 -14.07 8.54
N GLN A 189 -8.66 -14.99 9.53
CA GLN A 189 -7.90 -16.23 9.46
C GLN A 189 -8.40 -17.10 8.32
N GLY A 190 -7.45 -17.56 7.46
CA GLY A 190 -7.78 -18.42 6.32
C GLY A 190 -8.54 -17.74 5.17
N ARG A 191 -8.96 -16.48 5.32
CA ARG A 191 -9.64 -15.75 4.24
C ARG A 191 -8.69 -15.50 3.08
N LYS A 192 -9.14 -15.83 1.87
CA LYS A 192 -8.42 -15.49 0.64
C LYS A 192 -8.60 -13.99 0.36
N VAL A 193 -7.51 -13.26 0.42
CA VAL A 193 -7.49 -11.82 0.10
C VAL A 193 -6.37 -11.53 -0.90
N PRO A 194 -6.52 -10.50 -1.76
CA PRO A 194 -5.46 -10.05 -2.66
C PRO A 194 -4.15 -9.75 -1.91
N SER A 195 -3.01 -9.97 -2.56
CA SER A 195 -1.68 -9.79 -1.95
C SER A 195 -1.50 -8.41 -1.30
N GLU A 196 -1.96 -7.36 -1.96
CA GLU A 196 -1.86 -5.99 -1.43
C GLU A 196 -2.61 -5.80 -0.10
N LEU A 197 -3.77 -6.42 0.06
CA LEU A 197 -4.52 -6.38 1.31
C LEU A 197 -3.86 -7.25 2.37
N ARG A 198 -3.34 -8.42 1.97
CA ARG A 198 -2.60 -9.31 2.87
C ARG A 198 -1.41 -8.60 3.50
N VAL A 199 -0.59 -7.90 2.70
CA VAL A 199 0.56 -7.14 3.19
C VAL A 199 0.13 -6.07 4.21
N GLN A 200 -1.00 -5.38 3.99
CA GLN A 200 -1.50 -4.39 4.93
C GLN A 200 -1.91 -5.03 6.27
N LEU A 201 -2.65 -6.14 6.23
CA LEU A 201 -3.10 -6.86 7.42
C LEU A 201 -1.92 -7.37 8.26
N GLU A 202 -0.96 -8.05 7.60
CA GLU A 202 0.23 -8.57 8.26
C GLU A 202 1.08 -7.43 8.86
N TYR A 203 1.21 -6.30 8.15
CA TYR A 203 1.94 -5.15 8.66
C TYR A 203 1.26 -4.52 9.87
N CYS A 204 -0.05 -4.29 9.84
CA CYS A 204 -0.78 -3.74 11.00
C CYS A 204 -0.67 -4.68 12.21
N HIS A 205 -0.77 -6.01 11.98
CA HIS A 205 -0.62 -7.00 13.04
C HIS A 205 0.80 -7.01 13.62
N ALA A 206 1.82 -7.01 12.75
CA ALA A 206 3.22 -6.96 13.19
C ALA A 206 3.52 -5.70 14.01
N LEU A 207 2.99 -4.53 13.57
CA LEU A 207 3.12 -3.28 14.30
C LEU A 207 2.45 -3.34 15.68
N ALA A 208 1.26 -3.95 15.76
CA ALA A 208 0.56 -4.10 17.02
C ALA A 208 1.34 -5.00 18.01
N LEU A 209 1.85 -6.12 17.54
CA LEU A 209 2.67 -7.02 18.35
C LEU A 209 3.98 -6.34 18.82
N ASP A 210 4.61 -5.52 17.96
CA ASP A 210 5.81 -4.73 18.29
C ASP A 210 5.52 -3.76 19.44
N GLU A 211 4.43 -2.99 19.36
CA GLU A 211 4.06 -2.04 20.39
C GLU A 211 3.67 -2.73 21.70
N LEU A 212 2.89 -3.82 21.64
CA LEU A 212 2.56 -4.62 22.82
C LEU A 212 3.80 -5.25 23.46
N ALA A 213 4.77 -5.71 22.65
CA ALA A 213 6.02 -6.24 23.17
C ALA A 213 6.86 -5.17 23.88
N LYS A 214 6.84 -3.92 23.45
CA LYS A 214 7.52 -2.79 24.12
C LYS A 214 6.93 -2.49 25.50
N GLU A 215 5.62 -2.68 25.66
CA GLU A 215 4.93 -2.48 26.93
C GLU A 215 5.16 -3.63 27.94
N GLY A 216 5.59 -4.80 27.46
CA GLY A 216 5.83 -5.98 28.28
C GLY A 216 7.11 -5.89 29.14
N PRO A 217 7.31 -6.82 30.12
CA PRO A 217 8.50 -6.87 30.96
C PRO A 217 9.78 -6.97 30.12
N LYS A 218 10.78 -6.14 30.43
CA LYS A 218 12.06 -6.11 29.67
C LYS A 218 12.84 -7.42 29.77
N GLU A 219 12.69 -8.14 30.88
CA GLU A 219 13.36 -9.39 31.16
C GLU A 219 12.84 -10.56 30.32
N ASP A 220 11.63 -10.43 29.77
CA ASP A 220 11.05 -11.46 28.90
C ASP A 220 11.46 -11.25 27.42
N SER A 221 12.58 -11.84 27.04
CA SER A 221 13.07 -11.82 25.66
C SER A 221 12.20 -12.64 24.70
N SER A 222 11.36 -13.56 25.21
CA SER A 222 10.50 -14.42 24.37
C SER A 222 9.41 -13.63 23.61
N ARG A 223 9.03 -12.47 24.12
CA ARG A 223 8.05 -11.57 23.53
C ARG A 223 8.37 -11.11 22.11
N TRP A 224 9.67 -11.10 21.74
CA TRP A 224 10.11 -10.68 20.41
C TRP A 224 9.94 -11.76 19.33
N GLY A 225 9.81 -13.02 19.69
CA GLY A 225 9.60 -14.12 18.72
C GLY A 225 8.35 -13.92 17.86
N PRO A 226 7.15 -13.71 18.43
CA PRO A 226 5.94 -13.40 17.68
C PRO A 226 6.06 -12.16 16.79
N VAL A 227 6.75 -11.10 17.24
CA VAL A 227 6.97 -9.85 16.49
C VAL A 227 7.84 -10.11 15.26
N ILE A 228 8.98 -10.81 15.44
CA ILE A 228 9.88 -11.18 14.35
C ILE A 228 9.14 -12.02 13.30
N ASN A 229 8.38 -13.03 13.74
CA ASN A 229 7.58 -13.87 12.84
C ASN A 229 6.52 -13.06 12.08
N ALA A 230 5.88 -12.10 12.73
CA ALA A 230 4.88 -11.25 12.08
C ALA A 230 5.49 -10.36 11.00
N TYR A 231 6.61 -9.68 11.27
CA TYR A 231 7.31 -8.91 10.25
C TYR A 231 7.86 -9.79 9.11
N ASN A 232 8.35 -10.99 9.42
CA ASN A 232 8.79 -11.94 8.38
C ASN A 232 7.63 -12.37 7.47
N ARG A 233 6.39 -12.47 7.97
CA ARG A 233 5.22 -12.68 7.10
C ARG A 233 4.97 -11.52 6.14
N VAL A 234 5.19 -10.28 6.57
CA VAL A 234 5.13 -9.11 5.68
C VAL A 234 6.19 -9.21 4.57
N LEU A 235 7.43 -9.59 4.92
CA LEU A 235 8.53 -9.72 3.96
C LEU A 235 8.34 -10.88 2.99
N SER A 236 7.71 -11.98 3.43
CA SER A 236 7.43 -13.16 2.61
C SER A 236 6.16 -13.05 1.79
N ALA A 237 5.33 -12.04 2.04
CA ALA A 237 4.22 -11.70 1.18
C ALA A 237 4.73 -11.12 -0.15
N ASP A 238 3.83 -10.89 -1.10
CA ASP A 238 4.20 -10.30 -2.38
C ASP A 238 4.83 -8.91 -2.19
N ALA A 239 6.16 -8.85 -2.29
CA ALA A 239 6.92 -7.62 -2.09
C ALA A 239 6.57 -6.52 -3.11
N THR A 240 6.02 -6.89 -4.27
CA THR A 240 5.60 -5.94 -5.31
C THR A 240 4.26 -5.27 -4.98
N ALA A 241 3.44 -5.92 -4.14
CA ALA A 241 2.11 -5.44 -3.80
C ALA A 241 2.14 -4.16 -2.95
N SER A 242 3.09 -4.00 -2.03
CA SER A 242 3.25 -2.79 -1.22
C SER A 242 4.68 -2.62 -0.72
N ILE A 243 5.56 -2.18 -1.60
CA ILE A 243 6.99 -2.00 -1.29
C ILE A 243 7.23 -1.12 -0.06
N ASP A 244 6.39 -0.09 0.14
CA ASP A 244 6.54 0.83 1.27
C ASP A 244 6.31 0.14 2.62
N LEU A 245 5.36 -0.81 2.70
CA LEU A 245 5.11 -1.57 3.94
C LEU A 245 6.17 -2.64 4.17
N VAL A 246 6.65 -3.27 3.10
CA VAL A 246 7.77 -4.22 3.15
C VAL A 246 9.04 -3.55 3.66
N LEU A 247 9.35 -2.34 3.18
CA LEU A 247 10.46 -1.53 3.69
C LEU A 247 10.32 -1.17 5.17
N LYS A 248 9.14 -0.73 5.59
CA LYS A 248 8.87 -0.44 7.00
C LYS A 248 9.03 -1.68 7.89
N ALA A 249 8.56 -2.84 7.41
CA ALA A 249 8.73 -4.11 8.12
C ALA A 249 10.20 -4.51 8.24
N ALA A 250 10.98 -4.41 7.16
CA ALA A 250 12.42 -4.65 7.18
C ALA A 250 13.15 -3.74 8.16
N ASN A 251 12.78 -2.45 8.20
CA ASN A 251 13.33 -1.48 9.13
C ASN A 251 13.08 -1.88 10.59
N ASN A 252 11.84 -2.24 10.91
CA ASN A 252 11.49 -2.63 12.26
C ASN A 252 12.21 -3.92 12.68
N LEU A 253 12.34 -4.89 11.80
CA LEU A 253 13.11 -6.11 12.06
C LEU A 253 14.59 -5.81 12.34
N MET A 254 15.22 -4.97 11.52
CA MET A 254 16.62 -4.61 11.75
C MET A 254 16.82 -3.87 13.07
N ARG A 255 15.86 -3.00 13.46
CA ARG A 255 15.86 -2.36 14.77
C ARG A 255 15.81 -3.41 15.89
N ILE A 256 14.89 -4.38 15.80
CA ILE A 256 14.74 -5.44 16.79
C ILE A 256 16.04 -6.25 16.91
N TYR A 257 16.65 -6.65 15.80
CA TYR A 257 17.93 -7.35 15.81
C TYR A 257 19.07 -6.50 16.34
N ALA A 258 19.06 -5.20 16.07
CA ALA A 258 20.07 -4.27 16.58
C ALA A 258 20.00 -4.08 18.11
N GLU A 259 18.80 -4.18 18.68
CA GLU A 259 18.53 -4.02 20.10
C GLU A 259 18.61 -5.37 20.88
N ASP A 260 18.65 -6.52 20.17
CA ASP A 260 18.69 -7.86 20.80
C ASP A 260 20.05 -8.13 21.46
N GLU A 261 20.03 -8.38 22.76
CA GLU A 261 21.24 -8.62 23.56
C GLU A 261 22.02 -9.85 23.07
N GLY A 262 21.34 -10.90 22.62
CA GLY A 262 21.97 -12.09 22.04
C GLY A 262 22.73 -11.77 20.74
N VAL A 263 22.14 -10.92 19.88
CA VAL A 263 22.80 -10.43 18.67
C VAL A 263 24.04 -9.59 19.01
N GLN A 264 23.94 -8.68 19.97
CA GLN A 264 25.06 -7.87 20.42
C GLN A 264 26.17 -8.75 21.01
N LEU A 265 25.83 -9.78 21.77
CA LEU A 265 26.80 -10.74 22.31
C LEU A 265 27.45 -11.56 21.18
N ALA A 266 26.70 -12.01 20.19
CA ALA A 266 27.24 -12.71 19.02
C ALA A 266 28.23 -11.83 18.24
N ILE A 267 27.91 -10.55 18.05
CA ILE A 267 28.81 -9.57 17.41
C ILE A 267 30.11 -9.42 18.21
N LYS A 268 30.00 -9.26 19.54
CA LYS A 268 31.17 -9.11 20.45
C LYS A 268 32.08 -10.33 20.42
N ASN A 269 31.50 -11.51 20.32
CA ASN A 269 32.22 -12.80 20.34
C ASN A 269 32.58 -13.31 18.93
N TRP A 270 32.50 -12.48 17.90
CA TRP A 270 32.77 -12.85 16.51
C TRP A 270 34.30 -13.01 16.23
N LYS A 271 34.93 -14.02 16.87
CA LYS A 271 36.38 -14.23 16.81
C LYS A 271 36.76 -15.49 16.05
N THR A 272 36.41 -16.65 16.59
CA THR A 272 36.68 -17.95 15.97
C THR A 272 35.43 -18.54 15.37
N GLU A 273 35.55 -19.52 14.45
CA GLU A 273 34.38 -20.19 13.85
C GLU A 273 33.56 -20.92 14.90
N HIS A 274 34.19 -21.52 15.89
CA HIS A 274 33.51 -22.20 16.97
C HIS A 274 32.73 -21.20 17.87
N GLU A 275 33.35 -20.09 18.24
CA GLU A 275 32.69 -19.05 19.05
C GLU A 275 31.52 -18.39 18.31
N LYS A 276 31.66 -18.18 16.98
CA LYS A 276 30.57 -17.67 16.13
C LYS A 276 29.33 -18.55 16.23
N VAL A 277 29.49 -19.85 15.93
CA VAL A 277 28.35 -20.80 15.83
C VAL A 277 27.75 -21.11 17.18
N SER A 278 28.54 -21.17 18.26
CA SER A 278 28.07 -21.45 19.62
C SER A 278 27.51 -20.22 20.35
N SER A 279 27.63 -19.03 19.77
CA SER A 279 27.16 -17.81 20.40
C SER A 279 25.64 -17.74 20.49
N VAL A 280 25.12 -17.37 21.64
CA VAL A 280 23.72 -17.03 21.80
C VAL A 280 23.39 -15.86 20.87
N GLY A 281 22.33 -16.00 20.05
CA GLY A 281 21.94 -14.99 19.06
C GLY A 281 22.60 -15.14 17.69
N TYR A 282 23.46 -16.16 17.48
CA TYR A 282 24.06 -16.41 16.16
C TYR A 282 23.03 -16.51 15.04
N GLN A 283 21.95 -17.28 15.23
CA GLN A 283 20.89 -17.43 14.23
C GLN A 283 20.25 -16.09 13.89
N LYS A 284 19.87 -15.30 14.90
CA LYS A 284 19.30 -13.97 14.71
C LYS A 284 20.27 -13.02 13.99
N LEU A 285 21.58 -13.12 14.27
CA LEU A 285 22.59 -12.35 13.56
C LEU A 285 22.68 -12.77 12.09
N MET A 286 22.54 -14.05 11.76
CA MET A 286 22.49 -14.53 10.38
C MET A 286 21.23 -14.09 9.66
N GLU A 287 20.09 -14.08 10.34
CA GLU A 287 18.84 -13.52 9.80
C GLU A 287 18.98 -12.02 9.51
N ALA A 288 19.56 -11.27 10.44
CA ALA A 288 19.86 -9.85 10.27
C ALA A 288 20.82 -9.59 9.09
N ASN A 289 21.87 -10.41 8.94
CA ASN A 289 22.77 -10.34 7.79
C ASN A 289 22.04 -10.62 6.47
N THR A 290 21.23 -11.68 6.42
CA THR A 290 20.45 -12.05 5.23
C THR A 290 19.50 -10.91 4.83
N LEU A 291 18.80 -10.33 5.81
CA LEU A 291 17.92 -9.20 5.59
C LEU A 291 18.66 -7.95 5.08
N ALA A 292 19.84 -7.67 5.67
CA ALA A 292 20.68 -6.55 5.25
C ALA A 292 21.22 -6.72 3.81
N GLN A 293 21.62 -7.94 3.44
CA GLN A 293 22.02 -8.25 2.08
C GLN A 293 20.87 -8.11 1.09
N PHE A 294 19.70 -8.64 1.43
CA PHE A 294 18.49 -8.48 0.61
C PHE A 294 18.15 -7.01 0.42
N TYR A 295 18.15 -6.21 1.49
CA TYR A 295 17.88 -4.77 1.47
C TYR A 295 18.84 -4.04 0.51
N LYS A 296 20.13 -4.42 0.53
CA LYS A 296 21.15 -3.86 -0.37
C LYS A 296 20.93 -4.32 -1.81
N GLN A 297 20.70 -5.61 -2.05
CA GLN A 297 20.58 -6.18 -3.40
C GLN A 297 19.38 -5.64 -4.18
N VAL A 298 18.25 -5.41 -3.50
CA VAL A 298 17.03 -4.87 -4.14
C VAL A 298 17.05 -3.34 -4.26
N GLY A 299 18.14 -2.68 -3.85
CA GLY A 299 18.27 -1.23 -3.95
C GLY A 299 17.36 -0.44 -3.00
N PHE A 300 16.84 -1.06 -1.95
CA PHE A 300 15.94 -0.39 -1.01
C PHE A 300 16.60 0.77 -0.27
N HIS A 301 17.91 0.70 -0.05
CA HIS A 301 18.70 1.79 0.53
C HIS A 301 18.70 3.07 -0.33
N GLU A 302 18.47 2.96 -1.64
CA GLU A 302 18.37 4.09 -2.56
C GLU A 302 16.97 4.73 -2.52
N ILE A 303 15.94 3.91 -2.26
CA ILE A 303 14.55 4.35 -2.25
C ILE A 303 14.20 5.02 -0.92
N GLN A 304 14.71 4.50 0.19
CA GLN A 304 14.40 4.98 1.52
C GLN A 304 15.56 4.70 2.49
N PRO A 305 16.47 5.66 2.71
CA PRO A 305 17.62 5.49 3.62
C PRO A 305 17.15 5.53 5.09
N LEU A 306 16.18 4.70 5.47
CA LEU A 306 15.61 4.72 6.82
C LEU A 306 16.46 3.97 7.84
N ILE A 307 17.34 3.05 7.39
CA ILE A 307 18.18 2.29 8.30
C ILE A 307 19.62 2.66 8.06
N THR A 308 20.11 3.57 8.89
CA THR A 308 21.54 3.94 8.91
C THR A 308 22.44 2.81 9.36
N ASP A 309 21.90 1.79 10.02
CA ASP A 309 22.68 0.76 10.71
C ASP A 309 22.66 -0.63 10.06
N TYR A 310 21.96 -0.83 8.93
CA TYR A 310 21.93 -2.15 8.28
C TYR A 310 23.30 -2.62 7.82
N GLU A 311 24.19 -1.69 7.45
CA GLU A 311 25.53 -1.99 6.97
C GLU A 311 26.39 -2.74 7.99
N LYS A 312 26.15 -2.52 9.30
CA LYS A 312 26.87 -3.26 10.34
C LYS A 312 26.62 -4.77 10.26
N PHE A 313 25.44 -5.18 9.80
CA PHE A 313 25.10 -6.60 9.67
C PHE A 313 25.71 -7.24 8.42
N LEU A 314 26.09 -6.49 7.41
CA LEU A 314 26.74 -7.01 6.19
C LEU A 314 28.08 -7.68 6.45
N ASN A 315 28.74 -7.35 7.56
CA ASN A 315 30.04 -7.88 7.93
C ASN A 315 29.99 -9.28 8.59
N TYR A 316 28.80 -9.79 8.87
CA TYR A 316 28.58 -11.04 9.59
C TYR A 316 27.95 -12.11 8.69
N GLY A 317 28.60 -12.40 7.54
CA GLY A 317 28.14 -13.41 6.57
C GLY A 317 28.25 -14.84 7.13
N GLN A 318 27.52 -15.77 6.48
CA GLN A 318 27.64 -17.20 6.77
C GLN A 318 29.13 -17.62 6.68
N VAL A 319 29.58 -18.30 7.70
CA VAL A 319 30.83 -19.02 7.68
C VAL A 319 30.78 -20.00 6.51
N LYS A 320 31.70 -19.89 5.55
CA LYS A 320 31.86 -20.93 4.55
C LYS A 320 32.32 -22.18 5.30
N VAL A 321 31.39 -23.09 5.58
CA VAL A 321 31.78 -24.44 5.95
C VAL A 321 32.52 -24.95 4.72
N GLU A 322 33.85 -25.04 4.78
CA GLU A 322 34.62 -25.82 3.82
C GLU A 322 34.02 -27.22 3.92
N THR A 323 33.19 -27.58 2.97
CA THR A 323 32.80 -28.97 2.77
C THR A 323 34.09 -29.71 2.61
N ALA A 324 34.48 -30.43 3.67
CA ALA A 324 35.57 -31.38 3.62
C ALA A 324 35.35 -32.17 2.33
N ALA A 325 36.33 -32.10 1.45
CA ALA A 325 36.28 -32.76 0.16
C ALA A 325 35.80 -34.18 0.40
N VAL A 326 34.56 -34.46 -0.03
CA VAL A 326 34.10 -35.83 -0.12
C VAL A 326 35.05 -36.48 -1.09
N THR A 327 36.07 -37.19 -0.55
CA THR A 327 36.91 -38.07 -1.29
C THR A 327 35.97 -39.00 -2.06
N LYS A 328 35.95 -38.82 -3.37
CA LYS A 328 35.25 -39.72 -4.27
C LYS A 328 35.66 -41.14 -3.87
N PRO A 329 34.73 -42.06 -3.57
CA PRO A 329 35.09 -43.46 -3.48
C PRO A 329 35.63 -43.89 -4.83
N ASP A 330 36.80 -44.54 -4.75
CA ASP A 330 37.56 -45.09 -5.84
C ASP A 330 36.65 -45.86 -6.81
N ALA A 331 36.69 -45.49 -8.07
CA ALA A 331 35.91 -46.16 -9.12
C ALA A 331 36.62 -47.48 -9.48
N GLY A 332 36.28 -48.50 -8.73
CA GLY A 332 36.75 -49.86 -8.98
C GLY A 332 35.59 -50.84 -8.93
N ALA A 333 35.23 -51.36 -10.09
CA ALA A 333 34.41 -52.51 -10.43
C ALA A 333 33.09 -52.15 -11.12
N GLU A 334 33.09 -52.16 -12.43
CA GLU A 334 31.90 -52.43 -13.26
C GLU A 334 31.38 -53.83 -12.94
N PRO A 335 30.10 -54.02 -12.67
CA PRO A 335 29.48 -55.33 -12.82
C PRO A 335 28.90 -55.47 -14.24
N ASP A 336 29.31 -56.59 -14.89
CA ASP A 336 28.77 -57.13 -16.12
C ASP A 336 27.24 -57.06 -16.14
N VAL A 337 26.70 -56.37 -17.10
CA VAL A 337 25.25 -56.43 -17.38
C VAL A 337 25.00 -57.55 -18.40
N GLU A 338 24.58 -58.70 -17.89
CA GLU A 338 24.05 -59.82 -18.62
C GLU A 338 22.68 -59.43 -19.25
N LYS A 339 22.59 -59.66 -20.56
CA LYS A 339 21.38 -59.53 -21.36
C LYS A 339 20.27 -60.45 -20.82
N ALA A 340 19.12 -59.90 -20.55
CA ALA A 340 17.89 -60.67 -20.47
C ALA A 340 16.76 -59.91 -21.17
N ALA A 341 16.48 -60.36 -22.37
CA ALA A 341 15.25 -60.94 -22.86
C ALA A 341 13.99 -60.04 -22.89
N GLU A 342 13.57 -59.78 -24.12
CA GLU A 342 12.23 -59.40 -24.59
C GLU A 342 11.11 -60.28 -23.94
N ALA A 343 9.99 -59.64 -23.66
CA ALA A 343 8.68 -60.31 -23.58
C ALA A 343 7.55 -59.31 -23.88
N PRO A 344 6.38 -59.77 -24.34
CA PRO A 344 5.75 -59.23 -25.52
C PRO A 344 4.50 -58.36 -25.21
N GLU A 345 4.06 -57.64 -26.28
CA GLU A 345 2.74 -57.01 -26.39
C GLU A 345 1.61 -58.01 -26.19
N ALA A 346 0.58 -57.59 -25.47
CA ALA A 346 -0.77 -58.14 -25.58
C ALA A 346 -1.79 -57.07 -25.17
N GLU A 347 -2.60 -56.76 -26.19
CA GLU A 347 -4.01 -56.34 -26.24
C GLU A 347 -4.54 -55.30 -25.28
#